data_811e779be6cac3a1cb84164e5d82c955
#
_entry.id   811e779be6cac3a1cb84164e5d82c955
#
_cell.length_a   1.000
_cell.length_b   1.000
_cell.length_c   1.000
_cell.angle_alpha   90.00
_cell.angle_beta   90.00
_cell.angle_gamma   90.00
#
_symmetry.space_group_name_H-M   'P 1'
#
loop_
_entity.id
_entity.type
_entity.pdbx_description
1 polymer ?
#
loop_
_entity_poly.entity_id
_entity_poly.type
_entity_poly.pdbx_seq_one_letter_code
_entity_poly.pdbx_strand_id
1 'polypeptide(L)' 'MEFENILLEQVEDGIYKLTINRPRSFNSLNSATLDEIHAAGEQLANTADARVLLVTGAGDKAFVAGADIPEL' A
#
# COMPACT_ATOMS: atom_id res chain seq x y z
N MET A 1 13.04 0.87 0.12
CA MET A 1 12.43 2.19 0.34
C MET A 1 11.46 2.11 1.52
N GLU A 2 11.50 3.08 2.39
CA GLU A 2 10.62 3.10 3.55
C GLU A 2 9.42 4.00 3.30
N PHE A 3 8.25 3.54 3.74
CA PHE A 3 7.00 4.28 3.60
C PHE A 3 6.40 4.53 4.97
N GLU A 4 5.60 5.58 5.10
CA GLU A 4 4.94 5.92 6.35
C GLU A 4 3.52 5.34 6.44
N ASN A 5 2.82 5.27 5.33
CA ASN A 5 1.42 4.90 5.29
C ASN A 5 1.15 3.53 4.67
N ILE A 6 2.18 2.90 4.15
CA ILE A 6 2.07 1.55 3.57
C ILE A 6 3.27 0.72 4.00
N LEU A 7 3.12 -0.58 3.89
CA LEU A 7 4.21 -1.54 4.04
C LEU A 7 4.34 -2.30 2.75
N LEU A 8 5.55 -2.44 2.23
CA LEU A 8 5.82 -3.23 1.04
C LEU A 8 6.78 -4.34 1.40
N GLU A 9 6.36 -5.59 1.22
CA GLU A 9 7.13 -6.76 1.63
C GLU A 9 7.17 -7.79 0.52
N GLN A 10 8.30 -8.50 0.41
CA GLN A 10 8.35 -9.70 -0.40
C GLN A 10 7.95 -10.88 0.48
N VAL A 11 6.90 -11.61 0.10
CA VAL A 11 6.40 -12.73 0.89
C VAL A 11 6.87 -14.07 0.36
N GLU A 12 7.15 -14.16 -0.94
CA GLU A 12 7.74 -15.32 -1.61
C GLU A 12 8.46 -14.84 -2.86
N ASP A 13 9.17 -15.73 -3.53
CA ASP A 13 9.83 -15.39 -4.79
C ASP A 13 8.79 -14.88 -5.80
N GLY A 14 8.98 -13.66 -6.27
CA GLY A 14 8.09 -13.04 -7.24
C GLY A 14 6.77 -12.54 -6.69
N ILE A 15 6.49 -12.71 -5.40
CA ILE A 15 5.23 -12.30 -4.79
C ILE A 15 5.49 -11.25 -3.71
N TYR A 16 4.87 -10.10 -3.88
CA TYR A 16 5.02 -8.97 -2.96
C TYR A 16 3.66 -8.63 -2.35
N LYS A 17 3.68 -8.05 -1.17
CA LYS A 17 2.46 -7.62 -0.48
C LYS A 17 2.59 -6.15 -0.13
N LEU A 18 1.58 -5.36 -0.52
CA LEU A 18 1.43 -3.97 -0.11
C LEU A 18 0.31 -3.90 0.91
N THR A 19 0.62 -3.43 2.10
CA THR A 19 -0.35 -3.26 3.17
C THR A 19 -0.61 -1.77 3.36
N ILE A 20 -1.87 -1.36 3.24
CA ILE A 20 -2.26 0.01 3.56
C ILE A 20 -2.34 0.10 5.07
N ASN A 21 -1.48 0.92 5.68
CA ASN A 21 -1.26 0.92 7.12
C ASN A 21 -1.71 2.23 7.75
N ARG A 22 -3.01 2.49 7.69
CA ARG A 22 -3.67 3.63 8.33
C ARG A 22 -4.88 3.16 9.14
N PRO A 23 -4.68 2.23 10.11
CA PRO A 23 -5.82 1.64 10.82
C PRO A 23 -6.62 2.66 11.63
N ARG A 24 -5.99 3.75 12.09
CA ARG A 24 -6.69 4.80 12.83
C ARG A 24 -7.67 5.57 11.95
N SER A 25 -7.48 5.55 10.64
CA SER A 25 -8.36 6.19 9.66
C SER A 25 -9.10 5.16 8.82
N PHE A 26 -9.20 3.92 9.31
CA PHE A 26 -9.81 2.78 8.60
C PHE A 26 -9.18 2.59 7.22
N ASN A 27 -7.88 2.86 7.11
CA ASN A 27 -7.11 2.74 5.88
C ASN A 27 -7.64 3.64 4.75
N SER A 28 -8.21 4.79 5.09
CA SER A 28 -8.63 5.76 4.08
C SER A 28 -7.41 6.30 3.32
N LEU A 29 -7.61 6.65 2.06
CA LEU A 29 -6.54 7.10 1.19
C LEU A 29 -6.43 8.61 1.21
N ASN A 30 -5.29 9.12 1.64
CA ASN A 30 -4.95 10.54 1.49
C ASN A 30 -3.89 10.68 0.39
N SER A 31 -3.53 11.92 0.03
CA SER A 31 -2.60 12.14 -1.06
C SER A 31 -1.21 11.56 -0.78
N ALA A 32 -0.74 11.62 0.47
CA ALA A 32 0.56 11.03 0.83
C ALA A 32 0.54 9.51 0.63
N THR A 33 -0.56 8.84 1.02
CA THR A 33 -0.70 7.40 0.83
C THR A 33 -0.73 7.03 -0.65
N LEU A 34 -1.46 7.81 -1.46
CA LEU A 34 -1.52 7.57 -2.90
C LEU A 34 -0.15 7.74 -3.55
N ASP A 35 0.61 8.74 -3.13
CA ASP A 35 1.97 8.93 -3.63
C ASP A 35 2.87 7.74 -3.27
N GLU A 36 2.72 7.20 -2.06
CA GLU A 36 3.49 6.03 -1.64
C GLU A 36 3.10 4.79 -2.44
N ILE A 37 1.81 4.60 -2.69
CA ILE A 37 1.34 3.48 -3.51
C ILE A 37 1.91 3.58 -4.92
N HIS A 38 1.92 4.79 -5.49
CA HIS A 38 2.50 5.01 -6.80
C HIS A 38 4.00 4.68 -6.82
N ALA A 39 4.73 5.14 -5.81
CA ALA A 39 6.17 4.87 -5.70
C ALA A 39 6.44 3.37 -5.56
N ALA A 40 5.62 2.67 -4.77
CA ALA A 40 5.74 1.22 -4.63
C ALA A 40 5.49 0.51 -5.95
N GLY A 41 4.50 0.95 -6.70
CA GLY A 41 4.20 0.39 -8.02
C GLY A 41 5.36 0.57 -9.00
N GLU A 42 5.97 1.76 -9.00
CA GLU A 42 7.13 2.00 -9.84
C GLU A 42 8.32 1.14 -9.43
N GLN A 43 8.54 0.99 -8.13
CA GLN A 43 9.61 0.13 -7.63
C GLN A 43 9.43 -1.31 -8.12
N LEU A 44 8.20 -1.84 -8.03
CA LEU A 44 7.91 -3.19 -8.47
C LEU A 44 8.00 -3.34 -9.99
N ALA A 45 7.59 -2.32 -10.75
CA ALA A 45 7.70 -2.33 -12.20
C ALA A 45 9.16 -2.45 -12.65
N ASN A 46 10.09 -1.97 -11.82
CA ASN A 46 11.53 -2.07 -12.09
C ASN A 46 12.19 -3.25 -11.39
N THR A 47 11.41 -4.13 -10.79
CA THR A 47 11.92 -5.34 -10.14
C THR A 47 11.67 -6.52 -11.08
N ALA A 48 12.74 -7.08 -11.62
CA ALA A 48 12.66 -8.05 -12.72
C ALA A 48 11.87 -9.32 -12.36
N ASP A 49 11.89 -9.74 -11.10
CA ASP A 49 11.25 -10.97 -10.67
C ASP A 49 9.86 -10.76 -10.06
N ALA A 50 9.39 -9.53 -9.97
CA ALA A 50 8.07 -9.26 -9.41
C ALA A 50 6.98 -9.70 -10.39
N ARG A 51 6.08 -10.57 -9.95
CA ARG A 51 5.00 -11.13 -10.77
C ARG A 51 3.63 -10.85 -10.21
N VAL A 52 3.50 -10.85 -8.88
CA VAL A 52 2.20 -10.71 -8.22
C VAL A 52 2.34 -9.69 -7.10
N LEU A 53 1.36 -8.81 -7.01
CA LEU A 53 1.25 -7.88 -5.89
C LEU A 53 -0.07 -8.16 -5.18
N LEU A 54 0.03 -8.58 -3.92
CA LEU A 54 -1.13 -8.71 -3.04
C LEU A 54 -1.33 -7.37 -2.35
N VAL A 55 -2.57 -6.88 -2.31
CA VAL A 55 -2.88 -5.62 -1.64
C VAL A 55 -3.85 -5.90 -0.52
N THR A 56 -3.54 -5.41 0.68
CA THR A 56 -4.38 -5.63 1.85
C THR A 56 -4.37 -4.38 2.73
N GLY A 57 -5.23 -4.35 3.74
CA GLY A 57 -5.27 -3.28 4.73
C GLY A 57 -4.85 -3.78 6.09
N ALA A 58 -4.14 -2.94 6.85
CA ALA A 58 -3.74 -3.26 8.20
C ALA A 58 -4.96 -3.27 9.13
N GLY A 59 -4.90 -4.08 10.17
CA GLY A 59 -5.97 -4.21 11.13
C GLY A 59 -7.07 -5.13 10.63
N ASP A 60 -8.19 -5.14 11.37
CA ASP A 60 -9.30 -6.06 11.09
C ASP A 60 -10.60 -5.34 10.77
N LYS A 61 -10.58 -4.02 10.58
CA LYS A 61 -11.81 -3.23 10.43
C LYS A 61 -12.09 -2.82 9.00
N ALA A 62 -11.07 -2.55 8.20
CA ALA A 62 -11.29 -2.14 6.81
C ALA A 62 -10.07 -2.44 5.96
N PHE A 63 -10.32 -2.81 4.72
CA PHE A 63 -9.28 -2.83 3.70
C PHE A 63 -8.94 -1.38 3.34
N VAL A 64 -9.89 -0.65 2.78
CA VAL A 64 -9.81 0.77 2.47
C VAL A 64 -11.20 1.36 2.73
N ALA A 65 -11.28 2.42 3.54
CA ALA A 65 -12.55 3.05 3.82
C ALA A 65 -12.97 4.08 2.77
N GLY A 66 -12.11 4.34 1.79
CA GLY A 66 -12.35 5.30 0.74
C GLY A 66 -11.31 6.41 0.75
N ALA A 67 -11.59 7.51 0.06
CA ALA A 67 -10.68 8.64 0.04
C ALA A 67 -10.85 9.48 1.30
N ASP A 68 -9.77 10.14 1.71
CA ASP A 68 -9.77 11.04 2.86
C ASP A 68 -10.49 12.34 2.47
N ILE A 69 -11.72 12.50 2.92
CA ILE A 69 -12.56 13.62 2.51
C ILE A 69 -11.94 15.00 2.78
N PRO A 70 -11.30 15.25 3.93
CA PRO A 70 -10.64 16.54 4.15
C PRO A 70 -9.60 16.92 3.12
N GLU A 71 -9.09 15.96 2.35
CA GLU A 71 -8.08 16.21 1.32
C GLU A 71 -8.65 16.36 -0.08
N LEU A 72 -9.95 16.15 -0.24
CA LEU A 72 -10.57 16.26 -1.55
C LEU A 72 -10.93 17.74 -1.92
#